data_65f6ef3e139b1bd2a6c786ed88e409e4
#
_entry.id   65f6ef3e139b1bd2a6c786ed88e409e4
#
_cell.length_a   1.000
_cell.length_b   1.000
_cell.length_c   1.000
_cell.angle_alpha   90.00
_cell.angle_beta   90.00
_cell.angle_gamma   90.00
#
_symmetry.space_group_name_H-M   'P 1'
#
loop_
_entity.id
_entity.type
_entity.pdbx_description
1 polymer ?
#
loop_
_entity_poly.entity_id
_entity_poly.type
_entity_poly.pdbx_seq_one_letter_code
_entity_poly.pdbx_strand_id
1 'polypeptide(L)'
;STWLKVDAGSLYENPGEEGLAHFMEHLAFNGTEKYPENDLIRILESKGVDFGDGLNAHNGFDETVFKLNGQTKDLKDFLDILYQWGFKVKFTDTEVKKEKGVVIEEWRQETGLAKEISDFYNKYYFANSKYLDRLPIGKVPSIEKFTSDSAKKFYKKWYVPNNMSIFIVGDISNPNEIIKNLE
;
A
#
# COMPACT_ATOMS: atom_id res chain seq x y z
N SER A 1 -15.34 -8.72 -4.17
CA SER A 1 -14.36 -7.68 -3.86
C SER A 1 -13.95 -7.75 -2.40
N THR A 2 -12.66 -7.70 -2.11
CA THR A 2 -12.10 -7.67 -0.75
C THR A 2 -11.07 -6.56 -0.64
N TRP A 3 -11.17 -5.76 0.41
CA TRP A 3 -10.26 -4.62 0.62
C TRP A 3 -9.67 -4.68 2.02
N LEU A 4 -8.39 -4.36 2.12
CA LEU A 4 -7.73 -4.01 3.37
C LEU A 4 -7.45 -2.51 3.34
N LYS A 5 -8.02 -1.78 4.27
CA LYS A 5 -7.74 -0.36 4.51
C LYS A 5 -6.91 -0.23 5.77
N VAL A 6 -5.82 0.50 5.68
CA VAL A 6 -5.00 0.94 6.82
C VAL A 6 -5.21 2.44 6.99
N ASP A 7 -5.63 2.89 8.17
CA ASP A 7 -5.85 4.32 8.46
C ASP A 7 -4.50 5.02 8.72
N ALA A 8 -3.62 4.94 7.74
CA ALA A 8 -2.34 5.63 7.70
C ALA A 8 -1.91 5.86 6.25
N GLY A 9 -1.65 7.10 5.93
CA GLY A 9 -1.12 7.56 4.65
C GLY A 9 0.00 8.57 4.88
N SER A 10 0.26 9.41 3.91
CA SER A 10 1.40 10.33 3.93
C SER A 10 1.38 11.37 5.05
N LEU A 11 0.20 11.73 5.59
CA LEU A 11 0.10 12.65 6.75
C LEU A 11 0.67 12.06 8.05
N TYR A 12 0.80 10.75 8.13
CA TYR A 12 1.30 10.04 9.31
C TYR A 12 2.83 9.88 9.33
N GLU A 13 3.48 10.33 8.27
CA GLU A 13 4.93 10.35 8.14
C GLU A 13 5.56 11.46 8.99
N ASN A 14 6.77 11.21 9.50
CA ASN A 14 7.57 12.23 10.17
C ASN A 14 8.40 13.03 9.14
N PRO A 15 8.99 14.17 9.52
CA PRO A 15 9.99 14.83 8.70
C PRO A 15 11.14 13.87 8.34
N GLY A 16 11.45 13.77 7.06
CA GLY A 16 12.45 12.84 6.52
C GLY A 16 11.91 11.45 6.15
N GLU A 17 10.59 11.21 6.35
CA GLU A 17 9.88 9.98 5.94
C GLU A 17 8.93 10.24 4.76
N GLU A 18 9.02 11.39 4.09
CA GLU A 18 8.10 11.77 3.01
C GLU A 18 8.13 10.77 1.86
N GLY A 19 7.00 10.08 1.65
CA GLY A 19 6.80 8.99 0.69
C GLY A 19 6.95 7.59 1.30
N LEU A 20 7.15 7.46 2.61
CA LEU A 20 7.34 6.14 3.24
C LEU A 20 6.05 5.32 3.25
N ALA A 21 4.87 5.95 3.38
CA ALA A 21 3.58 5.27 3.32
C ALA A 21 3.33 4.67 1.92
N HIS A 22 3.63 5.40 0.86
CA HIS A 22 3.59 4.93 -0.52
C HIS A 22 4.64 3.81 -0.76
N PHE A 23 5.84 4.01 -0.27
CA PHE A 23 6.88 2.99 -0.33
C PHE A 23 6.49 1.67 0.36
N MET A 24 5.71 1.75 1.45
CA MET A 24 5.14 0.57 2.13
C MET A 24 4.12 -0.16 1.27
N GLU A 25 3.31 0.55 0.50
CA GLU A 25 2.40 -0.05 -0.47
C GLU A 25 3.16 -0.92 -1.48
N HIS A 26 4.21 -0.36 -2.10
CA HIS A 26 5.08 -1.10 -3.03
C HIS A 26 5.72 -2.34 -2.38
N LEU A 27 6.30 -2.20 -1.19
CA LEU A 27 6.94 -3.32 -0.50
C LEU A 27 5.99 -4.46 -0.16
N ALA A 28 4.70 -4.18 0.04
CA ALA A 28 3.69 -5.20 0.30
C ALA A 28 3.53 -6.16 -0.89
N PHE A 29 3.74 -5.68 -2.12
CA PHE A 29 3.71 -6.52 -3.33
C PHE A 29 5.00 -7.30 -3.56
N ASN A 30 6.13 -6.83 -3.02
CA ASN A 30 7.44 -7.42 -3.27
C ASN A 30 7.71 -8.69 -2.46
N GLY A 31 6.91 -8.97 -1.42
CA GLY A 31 7.00 -10.24 -0.71
C GLY A 31 6.50 -10.22 0.72
N THR A 32 5.96 -11.35 1.10
CA THR A 32 5.47 -11.62 2.45
C THR A 32 6.12 -12.89 3.02
N GLU A 33 5.79 -13.26 4.25
CA GLU A 33 6.30 -14.50 4.83
C GLU A 33 5.90 -15.74 4.04
N LYS A 34 4.64 -15.78 3.54
CA LYS A 34 4.08 -16.91 2.80
C LYS A 34 4.35 -16.83 1.29
N TYR A 35 4.37 -15.64 0.73
CA TYR A 35 4.51 -15.37 -0.69
C TYR A 35 5.78 -14.57 -0.95
N PRO A 36 6.95 -15.22 -1.12
CA PRO A 36 8.20 -14.53 -1.39
C PRO A 36 8.19 -13.94 -2.81
N GLU A 37 8.86 -12.80 -2.97
CA GLU A 37 9.05 -12.11 -4.24
C GLU A 37 7.73 -11.94 -5.02
N ASN A 38 7.70 -12.35 -6.28
CA ASN A 38 6.54 -12.20 -7.16
C ASN A 38 5.53 -13.37 -7.06
N ASP A 39 5.66 -14.27 -6.09
CA ASP A 39 4.78 -15.43 -5.98
C ASP A 39 3.32 -15.04 -5.73
N LEU A 40 3.08 -13.98 -4.97
CA LEU A 40 1.74 -13.44 -4.74
C LEU A 40 1.07 -13.06 -6.07
N ILE A 41 1.77 -12.33 -6.92
CA ILE A 41 1.28 -11.88 -8.23
C ILE A 41 0.96 -13.08 -9.11
N ARG A 42 1.88 -14.06 -9.22
CA ARG A 42 1.68 -15.28 -10.01
C ARG A 42 0.46 -16.08 -9.57
N ILE A 43 0.23 -16.18 -8.25
CA ILE A 43 -0.93 -16.88 -7.70
C ILE A 43 -2.22 -16.14 -8.08
N LEU A 44 -2.25 -14.82 -7.98
CA LEU A 44 -3.39 -14.01 -8.36
C LEU A 44 -3.68 -14.12 -9.86
N GLU A 45 -2.67 -13.98 -10.71
CA GLU A 45 -2.78 -14.15 -12.16
C GLU A 45 -3.31 -15.54 -12.54
N SER A 46 -2.87 -16.61 -11.85
CA SER A 46 -3.37 -17.98 -12.07
C SER A 46 -4.87 -18.13 -11.76
N LYS A 47 -5.44 -17.21 -10.98
CA LYS A 47 -6.86 -17.12 -10.65
C LYS A 47 -7.63 -16.13 -11.54
N GLY A 48 -6.96 -15.55 -12.54
CA GLY A 48 -7.54 -14.53 -13.42
C GLY A 48 -7.69 -13.17 -12.74
N VAL A 49 -6.86 -12.86 -11.77
CA VAL A 49 -6.80 -11.58 -11.07
C VAL A 49 -5.58 -10.82 -11.56
N ASP A 50 -5.79 -9.91 -12.51
CA ASP A 50 -4.72 -9.11 -13.11
C ASP A 50 -4.58 -7.74 -12.42
N PHE A 51 -3.42 -7.11 -12.57
CA PHE A 51 -3.20 -5.74 -12.14
C PHE A 51 -4.17 -4.76 -12.83
N GLY A 52 -4.68 -3.80 -12.05
CA GLY A 52 -5.68 -2.82 -12.47
C GLY A 52 -7.05 -3.13 -11.87
N ASP A 53 -7.89 -3.87 -12.60
CA ASP A 53 -9.27 -4.16 -12.16
C ASP A 53 -9.33 -5.25 -11.07
N GLY A 54 -8.48 -6.26 -11.15
CA GLY A 54 -8.45 -7.40 -10.23
C GLY A 54 -7.61 -7.17 -8.98
N LEU A 55 -6.43 -6.63 -9.16
CA LEU A 55 -5.46 -6.32 -8.11
C LEU A 55 -5.05 -4.86 -8.21
N ASN A 56 -5.25 -4.11 -7.14
CA ASN A 56 -4.86 -2.71 -7.08
C ASN A 56 -4.55 -2.29 -5.65
N ALA A 57 -3.80 -1.21 -5.51
CA ALA A 57 -3.63 -0.51 -4.24
C ALA A 57 -3.52 0.99 -4.50
N HIS A 58 -3.69 1.78 -3.47
CA HIS A 58 -3.37 3.19 -3.50
C HIS A 58 -3.00 3.69 -2.11
N ASN A 59 -2.11 4.65 -2.09
CA ASN A 59 -1.77 5.43 -0.92
C ASN A 59 -2.31 6.86 -1.07
N GLY A 60 -3.04 7.31 -0.07
CA GLY A 60 -3.54 8.68 0.04
C GLY A 60 -2.86 9.46 1.15
N PHE A 61 -3.45 10.60 1.52
CA PHE A 61 -2.99 11.38 2.66
C PHE A 61 -3.27 10.67 3.98
N ASP A 62 -4.45 10.07 4.13
CA ASP A 62 -4.95 9.53 5.40
C ASP A 62 -5.01 8.00 5.45
N GLU A 63 -4.86 7.34 4.31
CA GLU A 63 -5.06 5.90 4.19
C GLU A 63 -4.15 5.23 3.16
N THR A 64 -3.95 3.93 3.35
CA THR A 64 -3.43 3.00 2.34
C THR A 64 -4.45 1.89 2.15
N VAL A 65 -4.83 1.61 0.90
CA VAL A 65 -5.87 0.63 0.58
C VAL A 65 -5.34 -0.38 -0.42
N PHE A 66 -5.49 -1.66 -0.09
CA PHE A 66 -5.22 -2.80 -0.97
C PHE A 66 -6.56 -3.41 -1.40
N LYS A 67 -6.71 -3.73 -2.69
CA LYS A 67 -7.96 -4.21 -3.29
C LYS A 67 -7.73 -5.49 -4.07
N LEU A 68 -8.62 -6.47 -3.85
CA LEU A 68 -8.68 -7.71 -4.62
C LEU A 68 -10.10 -7.93 -5.12
N ASN A 69 -10.24 -8.08 -6.43
CA ASN A 69 -11.50 -8.42 -7.08
C ASN A 69 -11.32 -9.76 -7.80
N GLY A 70 -12.26 -10.67 -7.57
CA GLY A 70 -12.19 -11.98 -8.21
C GLY A 70 -13.41 -12.82 -7.87
N GLN A 71 -13.31 -14.12 -8.10
CA GLN A 71 -14.43 -15.05 -7.92
C GLN A 71 -14.61 -15.39 -6.43
N THR A 72 -15.88 -15.58 -6.01
CA THR A 72 -16.22 -15.90 -4.61
C THR A 72 -15.55 -17.19 -4.11
N LYS A 73 -15.31 -18.16 -4.99
CA LYS A 73 -14.59 -19.40 -4.63
C LYS A 73 -13.17 -19.17 -4.10
N ASP A 74 -12.54 -18.05 -4.48
CA ASP A 74 -11.17 -17.69 -4.11
C ASP A 74 -11.11 -16.78 -2.86
N LEU A 75 -12.25 -16.50 -2.23
CA LEU A 75 -12.36 -15.58 -1.08
C LEU A 75 -11.38 -15.95 0.05
N LYS A 76 -11.20 -17.23 0.35
CA LYS A 76 -10.27 -17.68 1.40
C LYS A 76 -8.83 -17.28 1.08
N ASP A 77 -8.41 -17.40 -0.16
CA ASP A 77 -7.07 -17.02 -0.59
C ASP A 77 -6.90 -15.48 -0.55
N PHE A 78 -7.94 -14.73 -0.93
CA PHE A 78 -7.92 -13.27 -0.83
C PHE A 78 -7.79 -12.80 0.62
N LEU A 79 -8.51 -13.41 1.55
CA LEU A 79 -8.40 -13.09 2.98
C LEU A 79 -7.00 -13.43 3.53
N ASP A 80 -6.42 -14.55 3.11
CA ASP A 80 -5.05 -14.87 3.47
C ASP A 80 -4.05 -13.83 2.92
N ILE A 81 -4.23 -13.38 1.68
CA ILE A 81 -3.39 -12.33 1.10
C ILE A 81 -3.55 -11.00 1.86
N LEU A 82 -4.78 -10.59 2.21
CA LEU A 82 -4.99 -9.39 3.04
C LEU A 82 -4.29 -9.52 4.40
N TYR A 83 -4.35 -10.71 5.02
CA TYR A 83 -3.62 -11.01 6.25
C TYR A 83 -2.10 -10.88 6.05
N GLN A 84 -1.58 -11.40 4.95
CA GLN A 84 -0.15 -11.28 4.63
C GLN A 84 0.27 -9.82 4.45
N TRP A 85 -0.51 -9.00 3.78
CA TRP A 85 -0.24 -7.57 3.65
C TRP A 85 -0.37 -6.82 4.98
N GLY A 86 -1.37 -7.16 5.78
CA GLY A 86 -1.59 -6.50 7.08
C GLY A 86 -0.54 -6.84 8.14
N PHE A 87 0.03 -8.07 8.12
CA PHE A 87 0.80 -8.57 9.26
C PHE A 87 2.14 -9.24 8.92
N LYS A 88 2.41 -9.54 7.64
CA LYS A 88 3.47 -10.48 7.25
C LYS A 88 4.37 -9.99 6.12
N VAL A 89 4.39 -8.67 5.84
CA VAL A 89 5.28 -8.10 4.83
C VAL A 89 6.74 -8.27 5.25
N LYS A 90 7.57 -8.69 4.30
CA LYS A 90 9.02 -8.81 4.50
C LYS A 90 9.75 -7.54 4.04
N PHE A 91 10.73 -7.16 4.83
CA PHE A 91 11.56 -6.00 4.57
C PHE A 91 13.02 -6.46 4.51
N THR A 92 13.49 -6.83 3.32
CA THR A 92 14.91 -7.13 3.11
C THR A 92 15.62 -5.90 2.57
N ASP A 93 16.91 -5.74 2.88
CA ASP A 93 17.69 -4.62 2.37
C ASP A 93 17.79 -4.64 0.83
N THR A 94 17.77 -5.84 0.25
CA THR A 94 17.79 -6.03 -1.21
C THR A 94 16.51 -5.48 -1.85
N GLU A 95 15.33 -5.84 -1.34
CA GLU A 95 14.05 -5.36 -1.87
C GLU A 95 13.89 -3.86 -1.64
N VAL A 96 14.23 -3.35 -0.47
CA VAL A 96 14.21 -1.91 -0.19
C VAL A 96 15.12 -1.14 -1.16
N LYS A 97 16.32 -1.64 -1.43
CA LYS A 97 17.24 -1.00 -2.38
C LYS A 97 16.69 -1.00 -3.81
N LYS A 98 16.11 -2.12 -4.25
CA LYS A 98 15.50 -2.26 -5.57
C LYS A 98 14.31 -1.31 -5.71
N GLU A 99 13.41 -1.30 -4.74
CA GLU A 99 12.17 -0.54 -4.79
C GLU A 99 12.38 0.97 -4.74
N LYS A 100 13.44 1.46 -4.08
CA LYS A 100 13.82 2.88 -4.17
C LYS A 100 13.98 3.35 -5.61
N GLY A 101 14.61 2.53 -6.46
CA GLY A 101 14.78 2.85 -7.88
C GLY A 101 13.42 2.96 -8.61
N VAL A 102 12.50 2.07 -8.29
CA VAL A 102 11.14 2.05 -8.89
C VAL A 102 10.37 3.30 -8.49
N VAL A 103 10.28 3.60 -7.20
CA VAL A 103 9.53 4.76 -6.69
C VAL A 103 10.15 6.09 -7.15
N ILE A 104 11.48 6.19 -7.22
CA ILE A 104 12.14 7.39 -7.76
C ILE A 104 11.86 7.55 -9.25
N GLU A 105 11.79 6.46 -10.01
CA GLU A 105 11.44 6.53 -11.42
C GLU A 105 9.98 6.93 -11.63
N GLU A 106 9.05 6.40 -10.83
CA GLU A 106 7.66 6.85 -10.81
C GLU A 106 7.56 8.34 -10.49
N TRP A 107 8.27 8.82 -9.47
CA TRP A 107 8.36 10.24 -9.14
C TRP A 107 8.83 11.09 -10.33
N ARG A 108 9.79 10.59 -11.13
CA ARG A 108 10.27 11.27 -12.34
C ARG A 108 9.25 11.28 -13.47
N GLN A 109 8.46 10.23 -13.59
CA GLN A 109 7.40 10.13 -14.61
C GLN A 109 6.22 11.07 -14.33
N GLU A 110 5.99 11.42 -13.06
CA GLU A 110 5.06 12.47 -12.67
C GLU A 110 5.59 13.89 -13.02
N THR A 111 6.03 14.10 -14.24
CA THR A 111 6.56 15.38 -14.73
C THR A 111 5.67 15.95 -15.83
N GLY A 112 5.92 17.23 -16.19
CA GLY A 112 5.22 17.89 -17.27
C GLY A 112 4.09 18.82 -16.81
N LEU A 113 3.32 19.33 -17.76
CA LEU A 113 2.32 20.38 -17.53
C LEU A 113 1.26 20.00 -16.49
N ALA A 114 0.83 18.74 -16.47
CA ALA A 114 -0.16 18.26 -15.48
C ALA A 114 0.37 18.37 -14.04
N LYS A 115 1.64 18.01 -13.84
CA LYS A 115 2.30 18.17 -12.53
C LYS A 115 2.45 19.63 -12.14
N GLU A 116 2.89 20.49 -13.06
CA GLU A 116 3.04 21.91 -12.79
C GLU A 116 1.72 22.55 -12.39
N ILE A 117 0.63 22.20 -13.09
CA ILE A 117 -0.73 22.63 -12.75
C ILE A 117 -1.14 22.11 -11.37
N SER A 118 -0.93 20.84 -11.10
CA SER A 118 -1.23 20.22 -9.79
C SER A 118 -0.46 20.91 -8.66
N ASP A 119 0.84 21.11 -8.84
CA ASP A 119 1.70 21.77 -7.84
C ASP A 119 1.27 23.23 -7.60
N PHE A 120 0.84 23.94 -8.67
CA PHE A 120 0.28 25.28 -8.55
C PHE A 120 -0.98 25.27 -7.68
N TYR A 121 -1.95 24.40 -7.96
CA TYR A 121 -3.18 24.30 -7.18
C TYR A 121 -2.92 23.85 -5.75
N ASN A 122 -2.05 22.87 -5.52
CA ASN A 122 -1.72 22.35 -4.20
C ASN A 122 -1.20 23.47 -3.26
N LYS A 123 -0.43 24.42 -3.77
CA LYS A 123 0.03 25.57 -3.01
C LYS A 123 -1.11 26.43 -2.46
N TYR A 124 -2.23 26.50 -3.17
CA TYR A 124 -3.42 27.25 -2.73
C TYR A 124 -4.36 26.41 -1.87
N TYR A 125 -4.68 25.18 -2.30
CA TYR A 125 -5.60 24.31 -1.57
C TYR A 125 -5.05 23.84 -0.24
N PHE A 126 -3.76 23.59 -0.16
CA PHE A 126 -3.09 23.08 1.03
C PHE A 126 -2.23 24.13 1.73
N ALA A 127 -2.40 25.41 1.40
CA ALA A 127 -1.67 26.50 2.03
C ALA A 127 -1.77 26.46 3.56
N ASN A 128 -0.63 26.63 4.23
CA ASN A 128 -0.52 26.61 5.69
C ASN A 128 -0.99 25.30 6.36
N SER A 129 -0.99 24.20 5.64
CA SER A 129 -1.34 22.88 6.15
C SER A 129 -0.21 21.87 5.96
N LYS A 130 -0.24 20.79 6.74
CA LYS A 130 0.71 19.67 6.60
C LYS A 130 0.60 18.96 5.26
N TYR A 131 -0.55 19.02 4.58
CA TYR A 131 -0.80 18.36 3.30
C TYR A 131 0.19 18.76 2.21
N LEU A 132 0.57 20.04 2.15
CA LEU A 132 1.53 20.53 1.14
C LEU A 132 2.90 19.86 1.25
N ASP A 133 3.33 19.51 2.45
CA ASP A 133 4.61 18.87 2.73
C ASP A 133 4.55 17.34 2.73
N ARG A 134 3.36 16.78 2.54
CA ARG A 134 3.08 15.33 2.66
C ARG A 134 2.34 14.78 1.45
N LEU A 135 2.70 15.23 0.24
CA LEU A 135 2.17 14.61 -0.98
C LEU A 135 2.53 13.10 -0.99
N PRO A 136 1.58 12.20 -1.31
CA PRO A 136 1.78 10.75 -1.22
C PRO A 136 3.01 10.22 -1.97
N ILE A 137 3.32 10.76 -3.13
CA ILE A 137 4.51 10.37 -3.92
C ILE A 137 5.84 10.62 -3.17
N GLY A 138 5.84 11.49 -2.18
CA GLY A 138 7.00 11.77 -1.35
C GLY A 138 8.02 12.70 -1.96
N LYS A 139 9.23 12.66 -1.39
CA LYS A 139 10.37 13.48 -1.79
C LYS A 139 11.59 12.60 -2.05
N VAL A 140 12.24 12.75 -3.19
CA VAL A 140 13.44 11.97 -3.57
C VAL A 140 14.51 11.95 -2.46
N PRO A 141 14.90 13.09 -1.81
CA PRO A 141 15.89 13.07 -0.75
C PRO A 141 15.50 12.24 0.49
N SER A 142 14.20 12.02 0.74
CA SER A 142 13.70 11.16 1.81
C SER A 142 13.72 9.69 1.36
N ILE A 143 13.21 9.42 0.15
CA ILE A 143 13.16 8.06 -0.44
C ILE A 143 14.57 7.45 -0.52
N GLU A 144 15.59 8.21 -0.93
CA GLU A 144 16.98 7.76 -0.98
C GLU A 144 17.52 7.28 0.37
N LYS A 145 17.00 7.79 1.48
CA LYS A 145 17.42 7.43 2.84
C LYS A 145 16.65 6.27 3.46
N PHE A 146 15.58 5.78 2.83
CA PHE A 146 14.79 4.69 3.40
C PHE A 146 15.65 3.43 3.58
N THR A 147 15.41 2.73 4.68
CA THR A 147 16.08 1.48 5.05
C THR A 147 15.01 0.44 5.40
N SER A 148 15.40 -0.82 5.44
CA SER A 148 14.53 -1.89 5.94
C SER A 148 14.03 -1.59 7.36
N ASP A 149 14.84 -0.95 8.18
CA ASP A 149 14.47 -0.57 9.55
C ASP A 149 13.45 0.58 9.59
N SER A 150 13.57 1.59 8.72
CA SER A 150 12.57 2.66 8.63
C SER A 150 11.21 2.11 8.17
N ALA A 151 11.21 1.23 7.16
CA ALA A 151 10.01 0.57 6.67
C ALA A 151 9.37 -0.31 7.77
N LYS A 152 10.16 -1.14 8.46
CA LYS A 152 9.68 -1.96 9.59
C LYS A 152 9.09 -1.14 10.72
N LYS A 153 9.68 0.01 11.06
CA LYS A 153 9.17 0.91 12.12
C LYS A 153 7.82 1.50 11.73
N PHE A 154 7.69 1.99 10.51
CA PHE A 154 6.42 2.52 9.99
C PHE A 154 5.34 1.44 9.99
N TYR A 155 5.64 0.27 9.42
CA TYR A 155 4.72 -0.86 9.36
C TYR A 155 4.25 -1.29 10.76
N LYS A 156 5.15 -1.55 11.69
CA LYS A 156 4.81 -1.94 13.06
C LYS A 156 3.97 -0.91 13.82
N LYS A 157 4.12 0.36 13.47
CA LYS A 157 3.38 1.44 14.13
C LYS A 157 1.95 1.54 13.60
N TRP A 158 1.76 1.37 12.30
CA TRP A 158 0.49 1.72 11.65
C TRP A 158 -0.33 0.52 11.17
N TYR A 159 0.33 -0.59 10.82
CA TYR A 159 -0.34 -1.83 10.40
C TYR A 159 -0.64 -2.69 11.63
N VAL A 160 -1.64 -2.27 12.37
CA VAL A 160 -2.10 -2.92 13.61
C VAL A 160 -3.62 -3.10 13.56
N PRO A 161 -4.19 -4.15 14.18
CA PRO A 161 -5.61 -4.51 14.02
C PRO A 161 -6.59 -3.37 14.27
N ASN A 162 -6.36 -2.56 15.28
CA ASN A 162 -7.24 -1.45 15.64
C ASN A 162 -7.08 -0.20 14.73
N ASN A 163 -6.18 -0.25 13.77
CA ASN A 163 -5.95 0.80 12.76
C ASN A 163 -6.22 0.28 11.34
N MET A 164 -6.89 -0.87 11.22
CA MET A 164 -7.20 -1.48 9.94
C MET A 164 -8.67 -1.87 9.86
N SER A 165 -9.19 -1.86 8.63
CA SER A 165 -10.54 -2.32 8.31
C SER A 165 -10.51 -3.26 7.11
N ILE A 166 -11.30 -4.34 7.17
CA ILE A 166 -11.48 -5.26 6.06
C ILE A 166 -12.90 -5.07 5.52
N PHE A 167 -13.01 -4.88 4.21
CA PHE A 167 -14.29 -4.82 3.51
C PHE A 167 -14.41 -6.03 2.59
N ILE A 168 -15.54 -6.74 2.68
CA ILE A 168 -15.85 -7.89 1.83
C ILE A 168 -17.22 -7.66 1.22
N VAL A 169 -17.27 -7.58 -0.10
CA VAL A 169 -18.53 -7.33 -0.85
C VAL A 169 -18.67 -8.39 -1.93
N GLY A 170 -19.80 -9.08 -1.95
CA GLY A 170 -20.09 -10.12 -2.94
C GLY A 170 -21.16 -11.09 -2.49
N ASP A 171 -21.29 -12.21 -3.20
CA ASP A 171 -22.19 -13.30 -2.84
C ASP A 171 -21.55 -14.13 -1.70
N ILE A 172 -21.93 -13.80 -0.47
CA ILE A 172 -21.38 -14.39 0.76
C ILE A 172 -22.46 -15.24 1.43
N SER A 173 -22.29 -16.54 1.36
CA SER A 173 -23.27 -17.49 1.92
C SER A 173 -23.25 -17.55 3.46
N ASN A 174 -22.11 -17.33 4.11
CA ASN A 174 -21.98 -17.39 5.57
C ASN A 174 -21.07 -16.27 6.13
N PRO A 175 -21.58 -15.04 6.29
CA PRO A 175 -20.80 -13.92 6.82
C PRO A 175 -20.24 -14.15 8.22
N ASN A 176 -20.99 -14.82 9.09
CA ASN A 176 -20.57 -15.05 10.48
C ASN A 176 -19.34 -15.97 10.58
N GLU A 177 -19.21 -16.94 9.69
CA GLU A 177 -18.04 -17.80 9.63
C GLU A 177 -16.79 -17.03 9.23
N ILE A 178 -16.95 -16.11 8.27
CA ILE A 178 -15.85 -15.24 7.83
C ILE A 178 -15.39 -14.34 8.98
N ILE A 179 -16.32 -13.69 9.68
CA ILE A 179 -16.01 -12.83 10.83
C ILE A 179 -15.24 -13.62 11.89
N LYS A 180 -15.73 -14.81 12.25
CA LYS A 180 -15.07 -15.67 13.23
C LYS A 180 -13.65 -16.09 12.84
N ASN A 181 -13.36 -16.20 11.55
CA ASN A 181 -12.02 -16.52 11.04
C ASN A 181 -11.08 -15.32 11.00
N LEU A 182 -11.60 -14.09 11.12
CA LEU A 182 -10.84 -12.85 11.14
C LEU A 182 -10.54 -12.35 12.57
N GLU A 183 -11.27 -12.83 13.57
CA GLU A 183 -11.04 -12.60 15.01
C GLU A 183 -9.90 -13.47 15.54
#